data_935042defbd5274e490fe3b40a7ea6ab
#
_entry.id   935042defbd5274e490fe3b40a7ea6ab
#
_cell.length_a   1.000
_cell.length_b   1.000
_cell.length_c   1.000
_cell.angle_alpha   90.00
_cell.angle_beta   90.00
_cell.angle_gamma   90.00
#
_symmetry.space_group_name_H-M   'P 1'
#
loop_
_entity.id
_entity.type
_entity.pdbx_description
1 polymer ?
#
loop_
_entity_poly.entity_id
_entity_poly.type
_entity_poly.pdbx_seq_one_letter_code
_entity_poly.pdbx_strand_id
1 'polypeptide(L)' 'MTEISILDLQNLRHLIGGYSNTHCKMTDYASKAEDPEIKKLFQEAADSAMKNKQELMKFL' A
#
# COMPACT_ATOMS: atom_id res chain seq x y z
N MET A 1 -7.34 17.11 -16.22
CA MET A 1 -7.37 15.76 -15.67
C MET A 1 -7.52 14.74 -16.80
N THR A 2 -6.74 13.69 -16.79
CA THR A 2 -6.80 12.68 -17.84
C THR A 2 -8.04 11.82 -17.66
N GLU A 3 -8.77 11.58 -18.75
CA GLU A 3 -9.88 10.63 -18.69
C GLU A 3 -9.33 9.22 -18.42
N ILE A 4 -10.04 8.50 -17.59
CA ILE A 4 -9.70 7.13 -17.24
C ILE A 4 -10.82 6.21 -17.67
N SER A 5 -10.48 5.09 -18.32
CA SER A 5 -11.50 4.11 -18.73
C SER A 5 -12.09 3.41 -17.51
N ILE A 6 -13.27 2.80 -17.69
CA ILE A 6 -13.93 2.03 -16.62
C ILE A 6 -13.04 0.87 -16.19
N LEU A 7 -12.38 0.20 -17.13
CA LEU A 7 -11.48 -0.91 -16.81
C LEU A 7 -10.27 -0.45 -16.02
N ASP A 8 -9.65 0.65 -16.44
CA ASP A 8 -8.51 1.22 -15.70
C ASP A 8 -8.92 1.66 -14.31
N LEU A 9 -10.12 2.23 -14.16
CA LEU A 9 -10.64 2.63 -12.86
C LEU A 9 -10.84 1.43 -11.94
N GLN A 10 -11.37 0.33 -12.45
CA GLN A 10 -11.54 -0.91 -11.67
C GLN A 10 -10.19 -1.46 -11.23
N ASN A 11 -9.21 -1.51 -12.13
CA ASN A 11 -7.86 -1.98 -11.84
C ASN A 11 -7.19 -1.08 -10.80
N LEU A 12 -7.36 0.23 -10.91
CA LEU A 12 -6.83 1.21 -9.98
C LEU A 12 -7.38 0.99 -8.57
N ARG A 13 -8.71 0.81 -8.45
CA ARG A 13 -9.36 0.53 -7.16
C ARG A 13 -8.86 -0.77 -6.55
N HIS A 14 -8.65 -1.79 -7.37
CA HIS A 14 -8.15 -3.08 -6.93
C HIS A 14 -6.72 -2.95 -6.38
N LEU A 15 -5.86 -2.21 -7.07
CA LEU A 15 -4.49 -1.95 -6.61
C LEU A 15 -4.46 -1.16 -5.31
N ILE A 16 -5.30 -0.14 -5.19
CA ILE A 16 -5.41 0.67 -3.96
C ILE A 16 -5.82 -0.22 -2.79
N GLY A 17 -6.80 -1.11 -2.99
CA GLY A 17 -7.21 -2.07 -1.98
C GLY A 17 -6.09 -3.03 -1.60
N GLY A 18 -5.32 -3.51 -2.59
CA GLY A 18 -4.16 -4.37 -2.37
C GLY A 18 -3.08 -3.69 -1.55
N TYR A 19 -2.75 -2.44 -1.85
CA TYR A 19 -1.78 -1.68 -1.06
C TYR A 19 -2.27 -1.41 0.37
N SER A 20 -3.57 -1.18 0.55
CA SER A 20 -4.16 -1.02 1.89
C SER A 20 -3.99 -2.29 2.72
N ASN A 21 -4.24 -3.45 2.12
CA ASN A 21 -4.05 -4.75 2.78
C ASN A 21 -2.59 -5.00 3.11
N THR A 22 -1.68 -4.70 2.18
CA THR A 22 -0.24 -4.85 2.40
C THR A 22 0.22 -3.95 3.53
N HIS A 23 -0.23 -2.70 3.55
CA HIS A 23 0.10 -1.77 4.63
C HIS A 23 -0.32 -2.33 6.00
N CYS A 24 -1.56 -2.82 6.11
CA CYS A 24 -2.06 -3.40 7.36
C CYS A 24 -1.25 -4.62 7.80
N LYS A 25 -0.95 -5.53 6.86
CA LYS A 25 -0.17 -6.74 7.15
C LYS A 25 1.25 -6.40 7.59
N MET A 26 1.91 -5.50 6.88
CA MET A 26 3.29 -5.11 7.21
C MET A 26 3.36 -4.38 8.55
N THR A 27 2.38 -3.55 8.86
CA THR A 27 2.27 -2.89 10.16
C THR A 27 2.11 -3.90 11.29
N ASP A 28 1.26 -4.91 11.08
CA ASP A 28 1.04 -5.98 12.05
C ASP A 28 2.32 -6.80 12.26
N TYR A 29 2.99 -7.19 11.18
CA TYR A 29 4.25 -7.93 11.27
C TYR A 29 5.32 -7.12 11.99
N ALA A 30 5.41 -5.82 11.71
CA ALA A 30 6.36 -4.93 12.40
C ALA A 30 6.11 -4.91 13.91
N SER A 31 4.83 -4.88 14.31
CA SER A 31 4.48 -4.84 15.74
C SER A 31 4.83 -6.14 16.47
N LYS A 32 4.88 -7.28 15.75
CA LYS A 32 5.17 -8.59 16.29
C LYS A 32 6.62 -9.03 16.15
N ALA A 33 7.40 -8.36 15.32
CA ALA A 33 8.79 -8.71 15.07
C ALA A 33 9.65 -8.45 16.31
N GLU A 34 10.46 -9.42 16.69
CA GLU A 34 11.38 -9.29 17.82
C GLU A 34 12.73 -8.71 17.39
N ASP A 35 13.18 -9.05 16.18
CA ASP A 35 14.45 -8.55 15.64
C ASP A 35 14.28 -7.11 15.16
N PRO A 36 15.11 -6.16 15.64
CA PRO A 36 14.98 -4.75 15.26
C PRO A 36 15.18 -4.47 13.77
N GLU A 37 16.04 -5.22 13.09
CA GLU A 37 16.27 -5.05 11.66
C GLU A 37 15.08 -5.54 10.85
N ILE A 38 14.52 -6.67 11.24
CA ILE A 38 13.30 -7.23 10.60
C ILE A 38 12.11 -6.29 10.84
N LYS A 39 11.97 -5.78 12.05
CA LYS A 39 10.92 -4.81 12.38
C LYS A 39 11.02 -3.57 11.48
N LYS A 40 12.21 -3.03 11.30
CA LYS A 40 12.44 -1.87 10.45
C LYS A 40 12.07 -2.18 9.00
N LEU A 41 12.42 -3.37 8.51
CA LEU A 41 12.10 -3.79 7.16
C LEU A 41 10.58 -3.81 6.93
N PHE A 42 9.82 -4.37 7.87
CA PHE A 42 8.36 -4.37 7.78
C PHE A 42 7.76 -2.96 7.86
N GLN A 43 8.31 -2.09 8.69
CA GLN A 43 7.87 -0.70 8.77
C GLN A 43 8.10 0.04 7.46
N GLU A 44 9.25 -0.15 6.83
CA GLU A 44 9.56 0.44 5.53
C GLU A 44 8.64 -0.09 4.43
N ALA A 45 8.31 -1.38 4.46
CA ALA A 45 7.38 -1.97 3.51
C ALA A 45 5.97 -1.41 3.69
N ALA A 46 5.53 -1.21 4.94
CA ALA A 46 4.24 -0.59 5.24
C ALA A 46 4.17 0.85 4.72
N ASP A 47 5.22 1.62 4.93
CA ASP A 47 5.30 3.01 4.48
C ASP A 47 5.29 3.10 2.95
N SER A 48 6.01 2.22 2.28
CA SER A 48 6.03 2.15 0.81
C SER A 48 4.64 1.83 0.25
N ALA A 49 3.93 0.89 0.86
CA ALA A 49 2.57 0.53 0.44
C ALA A 49 1.62 1.72 0.59
N MET A 50 1.70 2.44 1.71
CA MET A 50 0.88 3.63 1.94
C MET A 50 1.19 4.73 0.94
N LYS A 51 2.47 4.97 0.66
CA LYS A 51 2.89 5.96 -0.32
C LYS A 51 2.38 5.63 -1.71
N ASN A 52 2.50 4.37 -2.13
CA ASN A 52 2.01 3.91 -3.42
C ASN A 52 0.49 4.06 -3.52
N LYS A 53 -0.24 3.74 -2.46
CA LYS A 53 -1.67 3.94 -2.39
C LYS A 53 -2.04 5.42 -2.61
N GLN A 54 -1.36 6.32 -1.91
CA GLN A 54 -1.63 7.77 -2.01
C GLN A 54 -1.35 8.27 -3.42
N GLU A 55 -0.29 7.80 -4.07
CA GLU A 55 0.03 8.17 -5.45
C GLU A 55 -1.08 7.71 -6.41
N LEU A 56 -1.58 6.49 -6.25
CA LEU A 56 -2.66 5.97 -7.09
C LEU A 56 -3.98 6.71 -6.86
N MET A 57 -4.26 7.11 -5.63
CA MET A 57 -5.49 7.83 -5.30
C MET A 57 -5.59 9.19 -6.00
N LYS A 58 -4.48 9.76 -6.45
CA LYS A 58 -4.49 11.02 -7.20
C LYS A 58 -5.21 10.89 -8.55
N PHE A 59 -5.37 9.69 -9.06
CA PHE A 59 -6.06 9.43 -10.33
C PHE A 59 -7.57 9.21 -10.15
N LEU A 60 -8.05 9.17 -8.93
CA LEU A 60 -9.47 9.09 -8.64
C LEU A 60 -10.08 10.49 -8.57
#